data_ff2c3a088da88083e8617addb57934b3
#
_entry.id   ff2c3a088da88083e8617addb57934b3
#
_cell.length_a   1.000
_cell.length_b   1.000
_cell.length_c   1.000
_cell.angle_alpha   90.00
_cell.angle_beta   90.00
_cell.angle_gamma   90.00
#
_symmetry.space_group_name_H-M   'P 1'
#
loop_
_entity.id
_entity.type
_entity.pdbx_description
1 polymer ?
#
loop_
_entity_poly.entity_id
_entity_poly.type
_entity_poly.pdbx_seq_one_letter_code
_entity_poly.pdbx_strand_id
1 'polypeptide(L)'
;MGHWYNWYDTRTLLPLTPAFISTVDSGNLLAGLIACIGALREWGMDADADRLAALAAPMDFSPLYDARRGLFYICYDCANDRPAGGWYDLMASEAMLTSYIAVVKGDVPVKHWRRLSRGQLQKDGYCGLASWTGTMFEYLMPELFLPLYRDSLLYESGKFCLYAQKRRRFAGKPWGMSESAYYSLDPALSYRYKAHGCAPLALCRGGNGDMVISPYSSFLALVLEPEDAAKNLRRLERFGAFGRWGFIEALDFTPGRCRRDDGEKVRCYMAHHAGMSIIAAANAVCGGSIQRRFMADGAMAAYSLLLKERVPDDSTVIRRGVKLDNLIQIGHNVQIGENTVSSAQT
;
A
#
# COMPACT_ATOMS: atom_id res chain seq x y z
N MET A 1 17.98 -16.41 5.80
CA MET A 1 17.04 -15.41 5.28
C MET A 1 17.39 -13.96 5.70
N GLY A 2 18.02 -13.71 6.84
CA GLY A 2 18.42 -12.36 7.29
C GLY A 2 17.29 -11.41 7.67
N HIS A 3 16.04 -11.85 7.61
CA HIS A 3 14.88 -11.06 7.98
C HIS A 3 14.65 -11.04 9.49
N TRP A 4 13.95 -10.01 9.95
CA TRP A 4 13.50 -9.91 11.33
C TRP A 4 12.12 -10.53 11.48
N TYR A 5 11.83 -11.02 12.71
CA TYR A 5 10.48 -11.46 13.06
C TYR A 5 9.52 -10.27 13.10
N ASN A 6 8.25 -10.53 12.83
CA ASN A 6 7.25 -9.47 12.74
C ASN A 6 6.99 -8.78 14.09
N TRP A 7 7.05 -9.52 15.19
CA TRP A 7 6.74 -9.01 16.52
C TRP A 7 7.77 -9.44 17.55
N TYR A 8 8.15 -8.48 18.41
CA TYR A 8 9.05 -8.69 19.55
C TYR A 8 8.41 -8.18 20.83
N ASP A 9 8.65 -8.85 21.95
CA ASP A 9 8.37 -8.32 23.28
C ASP A 9 9.33 -7.16 23.57
N THR A 10 8.79 -5.99 23.92
CA THR A 10 9.59 -4.77 24.10
C THR A 10 10.47 -4.77 25.34
N ARG A 11 10.25 -5.69 26.27
CA ARG A 11 11.05 -5.82 27.51
C ARG A 11 12.15 -6.87 27.38
N THR A 12 11.85 -7.99 26.75
CA THR A 12 12.78 -9.11 26.62
C THR A 12 13.51 -9.14 25.28
N LEU A 13 13.00 -8.41 24.28
CA LEU A 13 13.46 -8.41 22.88
C LEU A 13 13.39 -9.79 22.23
N LEU A 14 12.63 -10.71 22.80
CA LEU A 14 12.38 -12.02 22.21
C LEU A 14 11.22 -11.95 21.22
N PRO A 15 11.24 -12.76 20.14
CA PRO A 15 10.11 -12.87 19.24
C PRO A 15 8.84 -13.33 19.94
N LEU A 16 7.71 -12.71 19.62
CA LEU A 16 6.40 -13.16 20.10
C LEU A 16 5.93 -14.40 19.32
N THR A 17 5.12 -15.23 19.99
CA THR A 17 4.53 -16.43 19.39
C THR A 17 3.12 -16.12 18.87
N PRO A 18 2.76 -16.58 17.63
CA PRO A 18 3.59 -17.36 16.70
C PRO A 18 4.68 -16.50 16.03
N ALA A 19 5.91 -17.01 15.98
CA ALA A 19 7.00 -16.33 15.30
C ALA A 19 6.86 -16.47 13.77
N PHE A 20 6.78 -15.36 13.06
CA PHE A 20 6.73 -15.32 11.62
C PHE A 20 7.50 -14.13 11.03
N ILE A 21 7.86 -14.25 9.77
CA ILE A 21 8.48 -13.19 8.96
C ILE A 21 7.44 -12.71 7.95
N SER A 22 7.07 -11.45 8.02
CA SER A 22 6.17 -10.81 7.06
C SER A 22 6.94 -10.39 5.81
N THR A 23 6.40 -10.68 4.64
CA THR A 23 6.98 -10.24 3.36
C THR A 23 6.95 -8.72 3.24
N VAL A 24 5.84 -8.09 3.60
CA VAL A 24 5.66 -6.63 3.52
C VAL A 24 6.55 -5.90 4.51
N ASP A 25 6.53 -6.31 5.79
CA ASP A 25 7.32 -5.63 6.82
C ASP A 25 8.82 -5.76 6.58
N SER A 26 9.26 -6.91 6.05
CA SER A 26 10.65 -7.11 5.62
C SER A 26 11.03 -6.16 4.47
N GLY A 27 10.14 -5.97 3.49
CA GLY A 27 10.36 -5.01 2.39
C GLY A 27 10.40 -3.58 2.88
N ASN A 28 9.50 -3.20 3.79
CA ASN A 28 9.47 -1.87 4.40
C ASN A 28 10.72 -1.58 5.22
N LEU A 29 11.19 -2.55 6.02
CA LEU A 29 12.44 -2.44 6.77
C LEU A 29 13.62 -2.21 5.81
N LEU A 30 13.73 -3.03 4.76
CA LEU A 30 14.83 -2.90 3.80
C LEU A 30 14.76 -1.56 3.04
N ALA A 31 13.57 -1.10 2.64
CA ALA A 31 13.39 0.21 2.03
C ALA A 31 13.87 1.35 2.95
N GLY A 32 13.50 1.27 4.23
CA GLY A 32 13.96 2.20 5.26
C GLY A 32 15.49 2.20 5.42
N LEU A 33 16.10 1.02 5.47
CA LEU A 33 17.56 0.88 5.54
C LEU A 33 18.25 1.49 4.31
N ILE A 34 17.78 1.20 3.10
CA ILE A 34 18.33 1.78 1.86
C ILE A 34 18.23 3.31 1.87
N ALA A 35 17.08 3.87 2.25
CA ALA A 35 16.91 5.32 2.33
C ALA A 35 17.80 5.96 3.41
N CYS A 36 17.98 5.30 4.56
CA CYS A 36 18.89 5.74 5.62
C CYS A 36 20.35 5.67 5.16
N ILE A 37 20.76 4.61 4.48
CA ILE A 37 22.11 4.48 3.88
C ILE A 37 22.34 5.65 2.91
N GLY A 38 21.37 5.95 2.03
CA GLY A 38 21.45 7.08 1.12
C GLY A 38 21.60 8.42 1.85
N ALA A 39 20.87 8.63 2.96
CA ALA A 39 21.00 9.83 3.79
C ALA A 39 22.39 9.94 4.45
N LEU A 40 22.89 8.84 5.02
CA LEU A 40 24.20 8.83 5.70
C LEU A 40 25.34 9.09 4.71
N ARG A 41 25.26 8.52 3.51
CA ARG A 41 26.20 8.80 2.43
C ARG A 41 26.15 10.29 2.01
N GLU A 42 24.94 10.84 1.85
CA GLU A 42 24.73 12.28 1.55
C GLU A 42 25.40 13.19 2.60
N TRP A 43 25.44 12.76 3.85
CA TRP A 43 26.02 13.50 4.98
C TRP A 43 27.48 13.16 5.26
N GLY A 44 28.12 12.29 4.47
CA GLY A 44 29.51 11.87 4.65
C GLY A 44 29.72 10.95 5.86
N MET A 45 28.66 10.30 6.35
CA MET A 45 28.70 9.35 7.49
C MET A 45 28.89 7.92 6.98
N ASP A 46 29.98 7.67 6.26
CA ASP A 46 30.19 6.40 5.53
C ASP A 46 30.27 5.18 6.44
N ALA A 47 30.92 5.31 7.60
CA ALA A 47 31.04 4.20 8.54
C ALA A 47 29.67 3.72 9.06
N ASP A 48 28.75 4.64 9.34
CA ASP A 48 27.38 4.29 9.77
C ASP A 48 26.55 3.76 8.61
N ALA A 49 26.75 4.30 7.39
CA ALA A 49 26.14 3.76 6.19
C ALA A 49 26.56 2.29 5.94
N ASP A 50 27.86 1.97 6.11
CA ASP A 50 28.38 0.59 5.98
C ASP A 50 27.80 -0.35 7.05
N ARG A 51 27.61 0.12 8.28
CA ARG A 51 26.95 -0.66 9.34
C ARG A 51 25.51 -1.00 8.97
N LEU A 52 24.74 -0.05 8.44
CA LEU A 52 23.36 -0.31 7.98
C LEU A 52 23.34 -1.21 6.74
N ALA A 53 24.29 -1.05 5.82
CA ALA A 53 24.42 -1.92 4.66
C ALA A 53 24.71 -3.38 5.08
N ALA A 54 25.54 -3.60 6.10
CA ALA A 54 25.80 -4.93 6.66
C ALA A 54 24.54 -5.56 7.28
N LEU A 55 23.60 -4.77 7.84
CA LEU A 55 22.32 -5.26 8.32
C LEU A 55 21.35 -5.60 7.17
N ALA A 56 21.40 -4.84 6.08
CA ALA A 56 20.55 -5.03 4.90
C ALA A 56 20.97 -6.21 4.03
N ALA A 57 22.27 -6.43 3.90
CA ALA A 57 22.85 -7.41 2.96
C ALA A 57 22.32 -8.86 3.11
N PRO A 58 22.13 -9.42 4.32
CA PRO A 58 21.66 -10.80 4.46
C PRO A 58 20.16 -10.99 4.21
N MET A 59 19.39 -9.93 4.00
CA MET A 59 17.94 -10.04 3.75
C MET A 59 17.69 -10.62 2.37
N ASP A 60 17.26 -11.87 2.30
CA ASP A 60 17.00 -12.64 1.07
C ASP A 60 15.51 -13.00 0.97
N PHE A 61 14.83 -12.49 -0.05
CA PHE A 61 13.40 -12.70 -0.29
C PHE A 61 13.09 -14.00 -1.04
N SER A 62 14.09 -14.74 -1.53
CA SER A 62 13.88 -15.99 -2.27
C SER A 62 13.04 -17.02 -1.51
N PRO A 63 13.20 -17.22 -0.17
CA PRO A 63 12.39 -18.18 0.58
C PRO A 63 10.93 -17.78 0.75
N LEU A 64 10.61 -16.50 0.54
CA LEU A 64 9.25 -15.96 0.58
C LEU A 64 8.54 -16.03 -0.78
N TYR A 65 9.21 -16.56 -1.82
CA TYR A 65 8.74 -16.55 -3.19
C TYR A 65 8.30 -17.93 -3.67
N ASP A 66 7.09 -18.03 -4.19
CA ASP A 66 6.59 -19.20 -4.89
C ASP A 66 7.00 -19.16 -6.37
N ALA A 67 8.08 -19.85 -6.72
CA ALA A 67 8.59 -19.89 -8.08
C ALA A 67 7.60 -20.51 -9.10
N ARG A 68 6.70 -21.38 -8.67
CA ARG A 68 5.67 -22.00 -9.54
C ARG A 68 4.59 -20.99 -9.91
N ARG A 69 4.09 -20.23 -8.92
CA ARG A 69 3.08 -19.19 -9.13
C ARG A 69 3.68 -17.89 -9.63
N GLY A 70 4.95 -17.63 -9.34
CA GLY A 70 5.63 -16.38 -9.64
C GLY A 70 5.20 -15.23 -8.71
N LEU A 71 4.80 -15.53 -7.47
CA LEU A 71 4.23 -14.59 -6.51
C LEU A 71 4.88 -14.75 -5.15
N PHE A 72 4.85 -13.70 -4.32
CA PHE A 72 5.24 -13.77 -2.93
C PHE A 72 4.14 -14.35 -2.05
N TYR A 73 4.52 -15.19 -1.09
CA TYR A 73 3.67 -15.54 0.05
C TYR A 73 3.49 -14.32 0.97
N ILE A 74 2.42 -14.34 1.76
CA ILE A 74 2.16 -13.27 2.76
C ILE A 74 3.23 -13.30 3.85
N CYS A 75 3.59 -14.49 4.33
CA CYS A 75 4.58 -14.63 5.39
C CYS A 75 5.30 -15.99 5.35
N TYR A 76 6.32 -16.12 6.18
CA TYR A 76 7.00 -17.38 6.51
C TYR A 76 6.71 -17.74 7.96
N ASP A 77 6.10 -18.87 8.19
CA ASP A 77 5.84 -19.44 9.51
C ASP A 77 7.12 -20.12 10.02
N CYS A 78 7.81 -19.45 10.93
CA CYS A 78 9.09 -19.92 11.46
C CYS A 78 8.94 -21.12 12.42
N ALA A 79 7.77 -21.30 13.01
CA ALA A 79 7.52 -22.44 13.89
C ALA A 79 7.37 -23.75 13.11
N ASN A 80 6.80 -23.66 11.91
CA ASN A 80 6.58 -24.82 11.03
C ASN A 80 7.55 -24.86 9.83
N ASP A 81 8.51 -23.97 9.79
CA ASP A 81 9.55 -23.86 8.75
C ASP A 81 8.99 -23.89 7.32
N ARG A 82 7.96 -23.08 7.04
CA ARG A 82 7.28 -23.03 5.73
C ARG A 82 6.64 -21.69 5.43
N PRO A 83 6.52 -21.32 4.12
CA PRO A 83 5.69 -20.21 3.71
C PRO A 83 4.21 -20.40 4.07
N ALA A 84 3.49 -19.31 4.34
CA ALA A 84 2.10 -19.32 4.79
C ALA A 84 1.31 -18.08 4.34
N GLY A 85 -0.01 -18.09 4.56
CA GLY A 85 -0.89 -16.93 4.47
C GLY A 85 -1.45 -16.63 3.06
N GLY A 86 -1.17 -17.43 2.03
CA GLY A 86 -1.59 -17.13 0.66
C GLY A 86 -0.56 -16.28 -0.10
N TRP A 87 -0.99 -15.55 -1.14
CA TRP A 87 -0.08 -14.84 -2.04
C TRP A 87 -0.49 -13.39 -2.24
N TYR A 88 0.50 -12.52 -2.45
CA TYR A 88 0.31 -11.17 -2.99
C TYR A 88 0.30 -11.23 -4.51
N ASP A 89 -0.86 -11.03 -5.12
CA ASP A 89 -1.08 -11.18 -6.56
C ASP A 89 -1.46 -9.88 -7.28
N LEU A 90 -1.69 -8.79 -6.54
CA LEU A 90 -2.10 -7.50 -7.08
C LEU A 90 -0.94 -6.50 -7.14
N MET A 91 -0.92 -5.68 -8.20
CA MET A 91 0.01 -4.56 -8.31
C MET A 91 -0.32 -3.46 -7.29
N ALA A 92 -1.59 -3.09 -7.12
CA ALA A 92 -2.02 -2.16 -6.08
C ALA A 92 -2.09 -2.91 -4.74
N SER A 93 -0.97 -2.97 -4.07
CA SER A 93 -0.78 -3.63 -2.79
C SER A 93 0.43 -3.03 -2.08
N GLU A 94 0.41 -3.06 -0.76
CA GLU A 94 1.57 -2.72 0.08
C GLU A 94 2.81 -3.58 -0.24
N ALA A 95 2.61 -4.81 -0.74
CA ALA A 95 3.68 -5.71 -1.15
C ALA A 95 4.42 -5.27 -2.44
N MET A 96 3.92 -4.25 -3.15
CA MET A 96 4.56 -3.73 -4.36
C MET A 96 5.99 -3.24 -4.08
N LEU A 97 6.22 -2.59 -2.95
CA LEU A 97 7.55 -2.13 -2.54
C LEU A 97 8.53 -3.30 -2.37
N THR A 98 8.11 -4.35 -1.68
CA THR A 98 8.89 -5.60 -1.54
C THR A 98 9.18 -6.23 -2.89
N SER A 99 8.17 -6.30 -3.76
CA SER A 99 8.30 -6.85 -5.11
C SER A 99 9.33 -6.08 -5.93
N TYR A 100 9.31 -4.75 -5.86
CA TYR A 100 10.30 -3.91 -6.53
C TYR A 100 11.71 -4.19 -6.03
N ILE A 101 11.93 -4.14 -4.72
CA ILE A 101 13.24 -4.34 -4.09
C ILE A 101 13.80 -5.74 -4.41
N ALA A 102 12.99 -6.78 -4.27
CA ALA A 102 13.43 -8.15 -4.50
C ALA A 102 13.78 -8.42 -5.97
N VAL A 103 13.07 -7.79 -6.93
CA VAL A 103 13.42 -7.84 -8.35
C VAL A 103 14.75 -7.12 -8.60
N VAL A 104 14.93 -5.93 -8.02
CA VAL A 104 16.16 -5.14 -8.17
C VAL A 104 17.38 -5.88 -7.60
N LYS A 105 17.23 -6.50 -6.43
CA LYS A 105 18.29 -7.31 -5.79
C LYS A 105 18.62 -8.60 -6.59
N GLY A 106 17.70 -9.04 -7.46
CA GLY A 106 17.83 -10.32 -8.16
C GLY A 106 17.41 -11.54 -7.33
N ASP A 107 16.80 -11.34 -6.15
CA ASP A 107 16.26 -12.42 -5.32
C ASP A 107 15.10 -13.14 -6.03
N VAL A 108 14.37 -12.42 -6.87
CA VAL A 108 13.30 -12.95 -7.73
C VAL A 108 13.43 -12.42 -9.17
N PRO A 109 12.98 -13.18 -10.17
CA PRO A 109 13.10 -12.76 -11.57
C PRO A 109 12.16 -11.59 -11.91
N VAL A 110 12.55 -10.73 -12.87
CA VAL A 110 11.75 -9.60 -13.37
C VAL A 110 10.35 -10.03 -13.84
N LYS A 111 10.18 -11.28 -14.28
CA LYS A 111 8.86 -11.83 -14.65
C LYS A 111 7.86 -11.78 -13.48
N HIS A 112 8.33 -11.78 -12.22
CA HIS A 112 7.46 -11.57 -11.04
C HIS A 112 6.68 -10.27 -11.15
N TRP A 113 7.35 -9.15 -11.46
CA TRP A 113 6.69 -7.84 -11.62
C TRP A 113 5.56 -7.88 -12.65
N ARG A 114 5.78 -8.59 -13.76
CA ARG A 114 4.75 -8.76 -14.81
C ARG A 114 3.62 -9.70 -14.39
N ARG A 115 3.84 -10.54 -13.37
CA ARG A 115 2.84 -11.49 -12.85
C ARG A 115 1.81 -10.81 -11.93
N LEU A 116 2.15 -9.70 -11.32
CA LEU A 116 1.23 -8.92 -10.50
C LEU A 116 0.06 -8.45 -11.36
N SER A 117 -1.16 -8.69 -10.91
CA SER A 117 -2.37 -8.35 -11.64
C SER A 117 -2.54 -6.83 -11.78
N ARG A 118 -2.96 -6.41 -12.96
CA ARG A 118 -3.25 -5.02 -13.31
C ARG A 118 -4.73 -4.83 -13.65
N GLY A 119 -5.60 -5.54 -12.90
CA GLY A 119 -7.04 -5.34 -13.01
C GLY A 119 -7.38 -3.87 -12.80
N GLN A 120 -8.01 -3.24 -13.80
CA GLN A 120 -8.34 -1.82 -13.77
C GLN A 120 -9.81 -1.62 -13.45
N LEU A 121 -10.09 -0.56 -12.74
CA LEU A 121 -11.42 -0.05 -12.44
C LEU A 121 -11.54 1.36 -13.05
N GLN A 122 -12.74 1.69 -13.51
CA GLN A 122 -13.02 3.00 -14.08
C GLN A 122 -14.31 3.58 -13.50
N LYS A 123 -14.28 4.85 -13.14
CA LYS A 123 -15.44 5.59 -12.67
C LYS A 123 -15.28 7.10 -12.85
N ASP A 124 -16.30 7.74 -13.38
CA ASP A 124 -16.40 9.21 -13.48
C ASP A 124 -15.16 9.86 -14.14
N GLY A 125 -14.58 9.21 -15.15
CA GLY A 125 -13.41 9.67 -15.88
C GLY A 125 -12.07 9.33 -15.22
N TYR A 126 -12.07 8.71 -14.03
CA TYR A 126 -10.87 8.17 -13.40
C TYR A 126 -10.70 6.69 -13.75
N CYS A 127 -9.47 6.28 -13.96
CA CYS A 127 -9.08 4.90 -14.18
C CYS A 127 -7.89 4.56 -13.29
N GLY A 128 -7.88 3.37 -12.73
CA GLY A 128 -6.77 2.91 -11.89
C GLY A 128 -6.87 1.44 -11.54
N LEU A 129 -5.84 0.92 -10.91
CA LEU A 129 -5.77 -0.46 -10.46
C LEU A 129 -6.82 -0.75 -9.39
N ALA A 130 -7.32 -1.97 -9.40
CA ALA A 130 -8.08 -2.53 -8.29
C ALA A 130 -7.12 -3.00 -7.20
N SER A 131 -7.47 -2.78 -5.93
CA SER A 131 -6.79 -3.40 -4.79
C SER A 131 -7.69 -4.40 -4.08
N TRP A 132 -7.16 -5.14 -3.10
CA TRP A 132 -7.96 -6.16 -2.43
C TRP A 132 -9.06 -5.56 -1.56
N THR A 133 -8.73 -4.58 -0.73
CA THR A 133 -9.66 -3.95 0.22
C THR A 133 -10.05 -2.52 -0.14
N GLY A 134 -9.30 -1.83 -0.97
CA GLY A 134 -9.54 -0.43 -1.35
C GLY A 134 -9.06 0.57 -0.29
N THR A 135 -8.03 0.24 0.46
CA THR A 135 -7.42 1.12 1.48
C THR A 135 -6.44 2.09 0.85
N MET A 136 -6.25 3.24 1.48
CA MET A 136 -5.20 4.18 1.06
C MET A 136 -3.78 3.61 1.27
N PHE A 137 -3.63 2.69 2.21
CA PHE A 137 -2.39 1.98 2.47
C PHE A 137 -1.93 1.18 1.24
N GLU A 138 -2.83 0.38 0.64
CA GLU A 138 -2.52 -0.43 -0.55
C GLU A 138 -2.05 0.40 -1.75
N TYR A 139 -2.52 1.66 -1.87
CA TYR A 139 -2.20 2.53 -3.02
C TYR A 139 -1.00 3.46 -2.77
N LEU A 140 -0.80 3.94 -1.55
CA LEU A 140 0.07 5.08 -1.31
C LEU A 140 1.24 4.80 -0.37
N MET A 141 1.25 3.68 0.36
CA MET A 141 2.38 3.34 1.23
C MET A 141 3.67 3.08 0.43
N PRO A 142 3.66 2.33 -0.68
CA PRO A 142 4.87 2.14 -1.47
C PRO A 142 5.49 3.44 -1.98
N GLU A 143 4.67 4.45 -2.19
CA GLU A 143 5.07 5.77 -2.69
C GLU A 143 5.85 6.62 -1.67
N LEU A 144 5.95 6.14 -0.43
CA LEU A 144 6.86 6.74 0.55
C LEU A 144 8.32 6.63 0.13
N PHE A 145 8.66 5.58 -0.62
CA PHE A 145 10.01 5.28 -1.10
C PHE A 145 10.12 5.32 -2.63
N LEU A 146 9.08 4.88 -3.34
CA LEU A 146 9.06 4.84 -4.79
C LEU A 146 8.55 6.16 -5.38
N PRO A 147 9.25 6.76 -6.36
CA PRO A 147 8.77 7.98 -6.99
C PRO A 147 7.56 7.72 -7.88
N LEU A 148 6.56 8.59 -7.79
CA LEU A 148 5.43 8.62 -8.70
C LEU A 148 5.76 9.40 -9.97
N TYR A 149 5.66 8.73 -11.10
CA TYR A 149 5.83 9.37 -12.41
C TYR A 149 4.46 9.81 -12.94
N ARG A 150 4.35 11.07 -13.36
CA ARG A 150 3.12 11.61 -13.93
C ARG A 150 2.66 10.74 -15.12
N ASP A 151 1.36 10.54 -15.24
CA ASP A 151 0.72 9.72 -16.27
C ASP A 151 1.08 8.21 -16.23
N SER A 152 1.76 7.77 -15.19
CA SER A 152 1.96 6.32 -14.96
C SER A 152 0.70 5.68 -14.39
N LEU A 153 0.59 4.36 -14.58
CA LEU A 153 -0.50 3.55 -14.03
C LEU A 153 -0.64 3.71 -12.52
N LEU A 154 0.49 3.78 -11.78
CA LEU A 154 0.49 4.00 -10.33
C LEU A 154 -0.01 5.41 -9.97
N TYR A 155 0.43 6.43 -10.71
CA TYR A 155 -0.02 7.82 -10.51
C TYR A 155 -1.54 7.95 -10.72
N GLU A 156 -2.08 7.40 -11.81
CA GLU A 156 -3.51 7.43 -12.08
C GLU A 156 -4.31 6.60 -11.07
N SER A 157 -3.76 5.47 -10.60
CA SER A 157 -4.35 4.66 -9.52
C SER A 157 -4.43 5.42 -8.20
N GLY A 158 -3.38 6.14 -7.84
CA GLY A 158 -3.37 6.99 -6.65
C GLY A 158 -4.41 8.12 -6.74
N LYS A 159 -4.52 8.79 -7.89
CA LYS A 159 -5.55 9.81 -8.15
C LYS A 159 -6.96 9.23 -8.05
N PHE A 160 -7.19 8.06 -8.62
CA PHE A 160 -8.48 7.37 -8.53
C PHE A 160 -8.79 6.99 -7.08
N CYS A 161 -7.80 6.52 -6.32
CA CYS A 161 -7.94 6.25 -4.89
C CYS A 161 -8.41 7.50 -4.14
N LEU A 162 -7.72 8.63 -4.28
CA LEU A 162 -8.10 9.88 -3.61
C LEU A 162 -9.48 10.39 -4.03
N TYR A 163 -9.81 10.28 -5.31
CA TYR A 163 -11.16 10.59 -5.80
C TYR A 163 -12.22 9.75 -5.09
N ALA A 164 -12.07 8.43 -5.03
CA ALA A 164 -13.01 7.51 -4.40
C ALA A 164 -13.15 7.79 -2.89
N GLN A 165 -12.05 8.03 -2.19
CA GLN A 165 -12.01 8.37 -0.77
C GLN A 165 -12.78 9.67 -0.49
N LYS A 166 -12.56 10.72 -1.27
CA LYS A 166 -13.24 12.01 -1.10
C LYS A 166 -14.75 11.91 -1.39
N ARG A 167 -15.15 11.07 -2.33
CA ARG A 167 -16.56 10.80 -2.66
C ARG A 167 -17.27 9.97 -1.60
N ARG A 168 -16.56 9.08 -0.91
CA ARG A 168 -17.13 8.21 0.14
C ARG A 168 -17.43 8.95 1.44
N ARG A 169 -16.81 10.07 1.71
CA ARG A 169 -17.02 10.83 2.95
C ARG A 169 -18.47 11.29 3.11
N PHE A 170 -18.95 11.35 4.33
CA PHE A 170 -20.17 12.09 4.66
C PHE A 170 -19.94 13.60 4.53
N ALA A 171 -20.98 14.36 4.18
CA ALA A 171 -20.89 15.82 4.08
C ALA A 171 -20.29 16.44 5.36
N GLY A 172 -19.27 17.28 5.20
CA GLY A 172 -18.58 17.93 6.32
C GLY A 172 -17.59 17.05 7.11
N LYS A 173 -17.63 15.73 7.00
CA LYS A 173 -16.72 14.82 7.72
C LYS A 173 -15.34 14.73 7.00
N PRO A 174 -14.27 14.36 7.73
CA PRO A 174 -12.99 14.04 7.09
C PRO A 174 -13.09 12.80 6.20
N TRP A 175 -12.09 12.60 5.34
CA TRP A 175 -11.91 11.41 4.51
C TRP A 175 -10.60 10.70 4.87
N GLY A 176 -10.39 9.48 4.35
CA GLY A 176 -9.17 8.72 4.56
C GLY A 176 -9.44 7.40 5.27
N MET A 177 -10.17 6.50 4.59
CA MET A 177 -10.36 5.13 5.06
C MET A 177 -9.15 4.30 4.68
N SER A 178 -8.58 3.64 5.68
CA SER A 178 -7.44 2.79 5.49
C SER A 178 -7.40 1.72 6.58
N GLU A 179 -6.35 0.95 6.61
CA GLU A 179 -6.10 -0.03 7.64
C GLU A 179 -5.85 0.66 8.98
N SER A 180 -6.60 0.32 10.01
CA SER A 180 -6.46 0.97 11.32
C SER A 180 -7.20 0.22 12.43
N ALA A 181 -6.87 0.58 13.67
CA ALA A 181 -7.73 0.26 14.79
C ALA A 181 -9.08 1.01 14.68
N TYR A 182 -10.13 0.43 15.24
CA TYR A 182 -11.48 0.99 15.22
C TYR A 182 -12.16 0.90 16.60
N TYR A 183 -13.26 1.62 16.79
CA TYR A 183 -13.94 1.73 18.08
C TYR A 183 -14.69 0.45 18.47
N SER A 184 -13.90 -0.59 18.76
CA SER A 184 -14.34 -1.87 19.31
C SER A 184 -13.17 -2.51 20.06
N LEU A 185 -13.44 -3.06 21.23
CA LEU A 185 -12.42 -3.67 22.07
C LEU A 185 -12.50 -5.21 21.99
N ASP A 186 -11.36 -5.84 22.15
CA ASP A 186 -11.25 -7.25 22.39
C ASP A 186 -11.36 -7.60 23.89
N PRO A 187 -11.33 -8.88 24.30
CA PRO A 187 -11.40 -9.25 25.72
C PRO A 187 -10.23 -8.72 26.59
N ALA A 188 -9.12 -8.35 25.97
CA ALA A 188 -7.96 -7.75 26.65
C ALA A 188 -8.06 -6.22 26.75
N LEU A 189 -9.20 -5.64 26.37
CA LEU A 189 -9.47 -4.21 26.30
C LEU A 189 -8.56 -3.44 25.32
N SER A 190 -8.00 -4.15 24.34
CA SER A 190 -7.29 -3.55 23.22
C SER A 190 -8.23 -3.25 22.06
N TYR A 191 -8.00 -2.14 21.34
CA TYR A 191 -8.75 -1.85 20.13
C TYR A 191 -8.52 -2.93 19.08
N ARG A 192 -9.61 -3.36 18.43
CA ARG A 192 -9.54 -4.24 17.27
C ARG A 192 -8.99 -3.50 16.07
N TYR A 193 -8.36 -4.24 15.17
CA TYR A 193 -7.69 -3.73 13.96
C TYR A 193 -8.19 -4.43 12.71
N LYS A 194 -8.39 -3.70 11.62
CA LYS A 194 -8.69 -4.26 10.30
C LYS A 194 -8.49 -3.26 9.16
N ALA A 195 -8.51 -3.75 7.93
CA ALA A 195 -8.58 -2.93 6.73
C ALA A 195 -9.99 -2.32 6.57
N HIS A 196 -10.07 -0.98 6.49
CA HIS A 196 -11.29 -0.22 6.20
C HIS A 196 -11.18 0.31 4.78
N GLY A 197 -11.82 -0.36 3.83
CA GLY A 197 -11.66 -0.08 2.42
C GLY A 197 -12.76 0.76 1.81
N CYS A 198 -12.47 1.27 0.63
CA CYS A 198 -13.38 2.02 -0.21
C CYS A 198 -13.95 1.10 -1.30
N ALA A 199 -15.24 0.77 -1.24
CA ALA A 199 -15.87 -0.22 -2.11
C ALA A 199 -15.63 -0.04 -3.62
N PRO A 200 -15.59 1.20 -4.20
CA PRO A 200 -15.27 1.39 -5.60
C PRO A 200 -13.87 0.95 -6.04
N LEU A 201 -12.96 0.71 -5.10
CA LEU A 201 -11.56 0.33 -5.33
C LEU A 201 -11.30 -1.14 -5.03
N ALA A 202 -12.23 -1.81 -4.31
CA ALA A 202 -12.01 -3.11 -3.70
C ALA A 202 -12.49 -4.27 -4.58
N LEU A 203 -11.68 -5.32 -4.68
CA LEU A 203 -12.09 -6.61 -5.21
C LEU A 203 -12.82 -7.46 -4.15
N CYS A 204 -12.43 -7.34 -2.89
CA CYS A 204 -13.09 -8.03 -1.79
C CYS A 204 -14.50 -7.48 -1.59
N ARG A 205 -15.50 -8.36 -1.69
CA ARG A 205 -16.89 -8.01 -1.44
C ARG A 205 -17.24 -8.28 0.03
N GLY A 206 -17.66 -7.24 0.73
CA GLY A 206 -18.02 -7.30 2.16
C GLY A 206 -17.04 -6.50 3.03
N GLY A 207 -17.49 -6.12 4.24
CA GLY A 207 -16.67 -5.35 5.18
C GLY A 207 -16.51 -3.84 4.89
N ASN A 208 -17.04 -3.34 3.78
CA ASN A 208 -16.91 -1.94 3.34
C ASN A 208 -18.00 -1.00 3.90
N GLY A 209 -18.75 -1.44 4.92
CA GLY A 209 -19.78 -0.63 5.60
C GLY A 209 -19.24 0.33 6.65
N ASP A 210 -18.02 0.09 7.11
CA ASP A 210 -17.41 0.91 8.14
C ASP A 210 -16.99 2.29 7.61
N MET A 211 -17.02 3.27 8.51
CA MET A 211 -16.60 4.65 8.27
C MET A 211 -15.55 5.03 9.32
N VAL A 212 -14.40 4.38 9.24
CA VAL A 212 -13.25 4.65 10.11
C VAL A 212 -12.21 5.42 9.32
N ILE A 213 -11.88 6.61 9.82
CA ILE A 213 -10.99 7.56 9.17
C ILE A 213 -9.71 7.66 9.97
N SER A 214 -8.59 7.31 9.37
CA SER A 214 -7.27 7.35 10.01
C SER A 214 -6.46 8.57 9.52
N PRO A 215 -5.89 9.37 10.44
CA PRO A 215 -5.10 10.54 10.05
C PRO A 215 -3.89 10.22 9.18
N TYR A 216 -3.19 9.10 9.41
CA TYR A 216 -2.01 8.75 8.62
C TYR A 216 -2.31 8.63 7.11
N SER A 217 -3.51 8.21 6.75
CA SER A 217 -3.92 8.12 5.34
C SER A 217 -3.91 9.50 4.66
N SER A 218 -4.25 10.55 5.40
CA SER A 218 -4.14 11.93 4.90
C SER A 218 -2.69 12.37 4.71
N PHE A 219 -1.77 11.87 5.54
CA PHE A 219 -0.35 12.09 5.31
C PHE A 219 0.13 11.37 4.05
N LEU A 220 -0.30 10.12 3.81
CA LEU A 220 0.02 9.41 2.57
C LEU A 220 -0.43 10.18 1.32
N ALA A 221 -1.58 10.86 1.39
CA ALA A 221 -2.12 11.65 0.28
C ALA A 221 -1.27 12.90 -0.08
N LEU A 222 -0.36 13.32 0.79
CA LEU A 222 0.52 14.49 0.53
C LEU A 222 1.37 14.32 -0.74
N VAL A 223 1.67 13.08 -1.14
CA VAL A 223 2.47 12.79 -2.34
C VAL A 223 1.78 13.22 -3.64
N LEU A 224 0.44 13.22 -3.66
CA LEU A 224 -0.37 13.52 -4.84
C LEU A 224 -1.11 14.86 -4.75
N GLU A 225 -1.72 15.13 -3.59
CA GLU A 225 -2.58 16.29 -3.38
C GLU A 225 -2.28 16.97 -2.04
N PRO A 226 -1.13 17.63 -1.91
CA PRO A 226 -0.64 18.17 -0.63
C PRO A 226 -1.60 19.20 -0.02
N GLU A 227 -2.22 20.06 -0.82
CA GLU A 227 -3.14 21.07 -0.31
C GLU A 227 -4.44 20.47 0.26
N ASP A 228 -5.04 19.51 -0.45
CA ASP A 228 -6.27 18.86 0.00
C ASP A 228 -6.01 17.94 1.19
N ALA A 229 -4.88 17.27 1.23
CA ALA A 229 -4.42 16.47 2.36
C ALA A 229 -4.23 17.35 3.60
N ALA A 230 -3.54 18.51 3.48
CA ALA A 230 -3.37 19.46 4.58
C ALA A 230 -4.72 20.01 5.07
N LYS A 231 -5.65 20.34 4.17
CA LYS A 231 -7.01 20.76 4.54
C LYS A 231 -7.74 19.67 5.32
N ASN A 232 -7.54 18.39 4.93
CA ASN A 232 -8.16 17.27 5.62
C ASN A 232 -7.56 17.00 6.99
N LEU A 233 -6.23 17.14 7.14
CA LEU A 233 -5.55 17.07 8.45
C LEU A 233 -6.09 18.14 9.42
N ARG A 234 -6.25 19.40 8.98
CA ARG A 234 -6.88 20.47 9.78
C ARG A 234 -8.33 20.16 10.12
N ARG A 235 -9.05 19.43 9.25
CA ARG A 235 -10.40 18.97 9.54
C ARG A 235 -10.39 17.89 10.62
N LEU A 236 -9.49 16.91 10.53
CA LEU A 236 -9.29 15.86 11.54
C LEU A 236 -8.96 16.47 12.91
N GLU A 237 -8.11 17.49 12.96
CA GLU A 237 -7.80 18.25 14.17
C GLU A 237 -9.07 18.87 14.77
N ARG A 238 -9.91 19.55 13.98
CA ARG A 238 -11.19 20.13 14.44
C ARG A 238 -12.17 19.07 14.95
N PHE A 239 -12.10 17.84 14.45
CA PHE A 239 -12.85 16.70 14.95
C PHE A 239 -12.20 16.05 16.19
N GLY A 240 -11.14 16.64 16.73
CA GLY A 240 -10.48 16.19 17.96
C GLY A 240 -9.58 14.97 17.79
N ALA A 241 -9.08 14.73 16.56
CA ALA A 241 -8.13 13.65 16.30
C ALA A 241 -6.68 14.01 16.67
N PHE A 242 -6.40 15.26 17.05
CA PHE A 242 -5.07 15.71 17.43
C PHE A 242 -5.01 15.97 18.94
N GLY A 243 -3.97 15.49 19.60
CA GLY A 243 -3.79 15.61 21.04
C GLY A 243 -2.32 15.76 21.44
N ARG A 244 -2.04 15.54 22.72
CA ARG A 244 -0.69 15.73 23.33
C ARG A 244 0.42 14.97 22.57
N TRP A 245 0.10 13.79 22.03
CA TRP A 245 1.06 12.90 21.36
C TRP A 245 0.94 12.92 19.84
N GLY A 246 0.30 13.95 19.26
CA GLY A 246 0.02 14.03 17.84
C GLY A 246 -1.37 13.48 17.50
N PHE A 247 -1.54 13.05 16.26
CA PHE A 247 -2.78 12.45 15.80
C PHE A 247 -3.01 11.08 16.41
N ILE A 248 -4.22 10.86 16.94
CA ILE A 248 -4.68 9.53 17.38
C ILE A 248 -4.91 8.63 16.17
N GLU A 249 -5.08 7.35 16.42
CA GLU A 249 -5.16 6.31 15.40
C GLU A 249 -6.31 6.51 14.41
N ALA A 250 -7.53 6.77 14.89
CA ALA A 250 -8.68 6.94 14.02
C ALA A 250 -9.85 7.70 14.67
N LEU A 251 -10.76 8.17 13.81
CA LEU A 251 -12.12 8.58 14.14
C LEU A 251 -13.10 7.58 13.52
N ASP A 252 -13.93 6.94 14.34
CA ASP A 252 -14.93 5.98 13.88
C ASP A 252 -16.32 6.64 13.78
N PHE A 253 -16.82 6.79 12.56
CA PHE A 253 -18.15 7.33 12.24
C PHE A 253 -19.13 6.23 11.85
N THR A 254 -18.81 4.97 12.08
CA THR A 254 -19.63 3.84 11.62
C THR A 254 -20.98 3.84 12.35
N PRO A 255 -22.11 3.83 11.61
CA PRO A 255 -23.42 3.68 12.21
C PRO A 255 -23.49 2.44 13.10
N GLY A 256 -24.11 2.59 14.28
CA GLY A 256 -24.20 1.53 15.29
C GLY A 256 -23.03 1.46 16.29
N ARG A 257 -21.83 1.94 15.93
CA ARG A 257 -20.71 2.14 16.87
C ARG A 257 -20.57 3.58 17.30
N CYS A 258 -20.74 4.50 16.38
CA CYS A 258 -20.62 5.93 16.63
C CYS A 258 -21.96 6.51 17.17
N ARG A 259 -21.89 7.17 18.31
CA ARG A 259 -23.02 7.91 18.94
C ARG A 259 -22.83 9.43 18.89
N ARG A 260 -21.70 9.90 18.37
CA ARG A 260 -21.27 11.30 18.38
C ARG A 260 -21.14 11.85 16.96
N ASP A 261 -21.55 13.07 16.74
CA ASP A 261 -21.42 13.74 15.44
C ASP A 261 -19.95 13.97 15.03
N ASP A 262 -19.05 14.09 16.03
CA ASP A 262 -17.61 14.27 15.84
C ASP A 262 -16.82 12.95 15.78
N GLY A 263 -17.50 11.80 15.74
CA GLY A 263 -16.89 10.47 15.69
C GLY A 263 -16.41 9.97 17.04
N GLU A 264 -16.40 8.64 17.21
CA GLU A 264 -15.76 8.00 18.36
C GLU A 264 -14.23 7.99 18.17
N LYS A 265 -13.50 8.39 19.22
CA LYS A 265 -12.04 8.56 19.17
C LYS A 265 -11.34 7.26 19.53
N VAL A 266 -10.60 6.71 18.58
CA VAL A 266 -9.74 5.53 18.79
C VAL A 266 -8.39 6.02 19.34
N ARG A 267 -8.28 6.05 20.68
CA ARG A 267 -7.17 6.68 21.40
C ARG A 267 -6.01 5.70 21.61
N CYS A 268 -5.44 5.23 20.51
CA CYS A 268 -4.17 4.52 20.50
C CYS A 268 -3.24 5.12 19.44
N TYR A 269 -2.02 4.65 19.39
CA TYR A 269 -0.97 5.14 18.50
C TYR A 269 -0.23 3.94 17.95
N MET A 270 -0.14 3.84 16.63
CA MET A 270 0.61 2.79 15.93
C MET A 270 1.93 3.35 15.44
N ALA A 271 3.03 2.72 15.83
CA ALA A 271 4.38 3.19 15.49
C ALA A 271 4.59 3.27 13.96
N HIS A 272 4.09 2.28 13.22
CA HIS A 272 4.20 2.27 11.76
C HIS A 272 3.37 3.38 11.09
N HIS A 273 2.18 3.70 11.59
CA HIS A 273 1.37 4.83 11.09
C HIS A 273 2.02 6.19 11.37
N ALA A 274 2.59 6.34 12.56
CA ALA A 274 3.37 7.54 12.90
C ALA A 274 4.61 7.67 12.00
N GLY A 275 5.35 6.57 11.79
CA GLY A 275 6.51 6.52 10.90
C GLY A 275 6.16 6.89 9.46
N MET A 276 5.09 6.30 8.89
CA MET A 276 4.60 6.65 7.56
C MET A 276 4.20 8.12 7.45
N SER A 277 3.55 8.67 8.48
CA SER A 277 3.15 10.08 8.53
C SER A 277 4.36 11.01 8.48
N ILE A 278 5.42 10.69 9.24
CA ILE A 278 6.68 11.45 9.26
C ILE A 278 7.37 11.40 7.91
N ILE A 279 7.49 10.21 7.30
CA ILE A 279 8.11 10.03 5.99
C ILE A 279 7.33 10.79 4.91
N ALA A 280 6.00 10.68 4.90
CA ALA A 280 5.15 11.40 3.96
C ALA A 280 5.29 12.92 4.09
N ALA A 281 5.28 13.43 5.33
CA ALA A 281 5.48 14.85 5.59
C ALA A 281 6.89 15.31 5.15
N ALA A 282 7.94 14.54 5.46
CA ALA A 282 9.31 14.84 5.02
C ALA A 282 9.41 14.87 3.49
N ASN A 283 8.81 13.93 2.78
CA ASN A 283 8.77 13.97 1.31
C ASN A 283 8.05 15.21 0.79
N ALA A 284 6.91 15.58 1.39
CA ALA A 284 6.13 16.74 0.94
C ALA A 284 6.87 18.07 1.14
N VAL A 285 7.52 18.28 2.30
CA VAL A 285 8.18 19.55 2.63
C VAL A 285 9.62 19.65 2.12
N CYS A 286 10.29 18.51 1.89
CA CYS A 286 11.68 18.43 1.44
C CYS A 286 11.81 17.91 0.00
N GLY A 287 10.78 18.06 -0.83
CA GLY A 287 10.81 17.76 -2.26
C GLY A 287 11.16 16.28 -2.56
N GLY A 288 10.53 15.33 -1.86
CA GLY A 288 10.75 13.89 -2.06
C GLY A 288 12.09 13.39 -1.52
N SER A 289 12.57 13.94 -0.40
CA SER A 289 13.91 13.64 0.13
C SER A 289 14.13 12.15 0.43
N ILE A 290 13.13 11.46 0.97
CA ILE A 290 13.25 10.01 1.26
C ILE A 290 13.25 9.19 -0.03
N GLN A 291 12.38 9.53 -0.98
CA GLN A 291 12.35 8.91 -2.30
C GLN A 291 13.68 9.09 -3.04
N ARG A 292 14.25 10.30 -3.03
CA ARG A 292 15.55 10.56 -3.66
C ARG A 292 16.68 9.75 -3.02
N ARG A 293 16.69 9.63 -1.69
CA ARG A 293 17.69 8.87 -0.96
C ARG A 293 17.57 7.36 -1.22
N PHE A 294 16.35 6.85 -1.30
CA PHE A 294 16.09 5.47 -1.71
C PHE A 294 16.58 5.22 -3.15
N MET A 295 16.29 6.13 -4.07
CA MET A 295 16.70 6.04 -5.48
C MET A 295 18.16 6.47 -5.72
N ALA A 296 18.89 6.94 -4.72
CA ALA A 296 20.34 7.17 -4.82
C ALA A 296 21.12 5.87 -4.89
N ASP A 297 20.54 4.76 -4.45
CA ASP A 297 21.05 3.42 -4.73
C ASP A 297 20.98 3.15 -6.25
N GLY A 298 22.14 2.89 -6.86
CA GLY A 298 22.26 2.72 -8.32
C GLY A 298 21.44 1.55 -8.87
N ALA A 299 21.28 0.48 -8.11
CA ALA A 299 20.45 -0.66 -8.50
C ALA A 299 18.96 -0.28 -8.47
N MET A 300 18.49 0.41 -7.43
CA MET A 300 17.11 0.90 -7.36
C MET A 300 16.80 1.85 -8.53
N ALA A 301 17.69 2.79 -8.84
CA ALA A 301 17.51 3.71 -9.96
C ALA A 301 17.45 3.03 -11.33
N ALA A 302 18.27 1.99 -11.55
CA ALA A 302 18.36 1.27 -12.81
C ALA A 302 17.03 0.61 -13.24
N TYR A 303 16.21 0.19 -12.28
CA TYR A 303 14.92 -0.44 -12.53
C TYR A 303 13.73 0.53 -12.54
N SER A 304 13.96 1.83 -12.49
CA SER A 304 12.88 2.85 -12.43
C SER A 304 11.87 2.78 -13.59
N LEU A 305 12.23 2.17 -14.72
CA LEU A 305 11.30 1.93 -15.82
C LEU A 305 10.10 1.06 -15.44
N LEU A 306 10.23 0.16 -14.45
CA LEU A 306 9.13 -0.65 -13.95
C LEU A 306 8.00 0.22 -13.36
N LEU A 307 8.33 1.42 -12.84
CA LEU A 307 7.39 2.36 -12.22
C LEU A 307 6.74 3.30 -13.25
N LYS A 308 7.16 3.26 -14.51
CA LYS A 308 6.70 4.16 -15.58
C LYS A 308 5.68 3.51 -16.52
N GLU A 309 5.16 2.34 -16.16
CA GLU A 309 4.07 1.72 -16.90
C GLU A 309 2.89 2.68 -17.00
N ARG A 310 2.34 2.85 -18.21
CA ARG A 310 1.23 3.76 -18.45
C ARG A 310 -0.10 3.01 -18.51
N VAL A 311 -1.18 3.71 -18.20
CA VAL A 311 -2.52 3.24 -18.57
C VAL A 311 -2.53 3.16 -20.10
N PRO A 312 -2.96 2.04 -20.70
CA PRO A 312 -3.09 1.96 -22.15
C PRO A 312 -4.01 3.08 -22.66
N ASP A 313 -3.55 3.83 -23.67
CA ASP A 313 -4.33 4.92 -24.26
C ASP A 313 -5.63 4.44 -24.92
N ASP A 314 -5.64 3.17 -25.34
CA ASP A 314 -6.79 2.49 -25.90
C ASP A 314 -7.31 1.40 -24.95
N SER A 315 -8.49 1.60 -24.42
CA SER A 315 -9.18 0.57 -23.64
C SER A 315 -9.72 -0.52 -24.55
N THR A 316 -9.64 -1.78 -24.11
CA THR A 316 -10.45 -2.84 -24.71
C THR A 316 -11.91 -2.52 -24.48
N VAL A 317 -12.63 -2.20 -25.54
CA VAL A 317 -14.04 -1.81 -25.50
C VAL A 317 -14.91 -2.97 -25.96
N ILE A 318 -15.70 -3.52 -25.07
CA ILE A 318 -16.74 -4.50 -25.39
C ILE A 318 -18.08 -3.77 -25.38
N ARG A 319 -18.69 -3.64 -26.58
CA ARG A 319 -19.93 -2.88 -26.74
C ARG A 319 -21.15 -3.72 -26.35
N ARG A 320 -22.30 -3.06 -26.31
CA ARG A 320 -23.58 -3.66 -25.92
C ARG A 320 -23.93 -4.87 -26.79
N GLY A 321 -24.47 -5.93 -26.18
CA GLY A 321 -24.96 -7.12 -26.85
C GLY A 321 -23.90 -8.11 -27.31
N VAL A 322 -22.63 -7.91 -26.94
CA VAL A 322 -21.54 -8.86 -27.21
C VAL A 322 -21.76 -10.14 -26.43
N LYS A 323 -21.63 -11.28 -27.12
CA LYS A 323 -21.64 -12.62 -26.53
C LYS A 323 -20.29 -13.27 -26.79
N LEU A 324 -19.58 -13.61 -25.73
CA LEU A 324 -18.30 -14.31 -25.77
C LEU A 324 -18.50 -15.69 -25.18
N ASP A 325 -18.02 -16.70 -25.85
CA ASP A 325 -18.04 -18.09 -25.40
C ASP A 325 -16.85 -18.35 -24.46
N ASN A 326 -16.81 -19.56 -23.87
CA ASN A 326 -15.72 -19.96 -22.95
C ASN A 326 -14.36 -19.96 -23.67
N LEU A 327 -13.28 -19.64 -22.90
CA LEU A 327 -11.89 -19.65 -23.36
C LEU A 327 -11.54 -18.62 -24.44
N ILE A 328 -12.32 -17.56 -24.59
CA ILE A 328 -11.93 -16.42 -25.46
C ILE A 328 -10.99 -15.50 -24.70
N GLN A 329 -9.79 -15.29 -25.24
CA GLN A 329 -8.84 -14.31 -24.76
C GLN A 329 -8.96 -13.03 -25.58
N ILE A 330 -9.35 -11.94 -24.92
CA ILE A 330 -9.38 -10.61 -25.55
C ILE A 330 -8.06 -9.92 -25.16
N GLY A 331 -7.28 -9.56 -26.17
CA GLY A 331 -6.02 -8.83 -25.98
C GLY A 331 -6.24 -7.36 -25.55
N HIS A 332 -5.14 -6.64 -25.37
CA HIS A 332 -5.18 -5.20 -25.15
C HIS A 332 -5.58 -4.45 -26.42
N ASN A 333 -6.26 -3.31 -26.27
CA ASN A 333 -6.63 -2.41 -27.36
C ASN A 333 -7.56 -3.03 -28.42
N VAL A 334 -8.43 -3.95 -27.99
CA VAL A 334 -9.42 -4.58 -28.86
C VAL A 334 -10.76 -3.87 -28.73
N GLN A 335 -11.33 -3.44 -29.83
CA GLN A 335 -12.70 -2.94 -29.88
C GLN A 335 -13.62 -4.03 -30.42
N ILE A 336 -14.56 -4.53 -29.62
CA ILE A 336 -15.59 -5.47 -30.03
C ILE A 336 -16.87 -4.67 -30.23
N GLY A 337 -17.34 -4.66 -31.47
CA GLY A 337 -18.54 -3.94 -31.90
C GLY A 337 -19.82 -4.45 -31.22
N GLU A 338 -20.91 -3.69 -31.36
CA GLU A 338 -22.21 -4.09 -30.81
C GLU A 338 -22.69 -5.41 -31.42
N ASN A 339 -23.35 -6.23 -30.60
CA ASN A 339 -23.92 -7.52 -30.98
C ASN A 339 -22.96 -8.54 -31.60
N THR A 340 -21.65 -8.38 -31.37
CA THR A 340 -20.65 -9.36 -31.80
C THR A 340 -20.83 -10.67 -31.03
N VAL A 341 -20.80 -11.79 -31.75
CA VAL A 341 -20.78 -13.15 -31.17
C VAL A 341 -19.45 -13.78 -31.53
N SER A 342 -18.70 -14.25 -30.52
CA SER A 342 -17.46 -14.99 -30.72
C SER A 342 -17.58 -16.36 -30.07
N SER A 343 -17.31 -17.41 -30.84
CA SER A 343 -17.34 -18.81 -30.39
C SER A 343 -16.01 -19.20 -29.77
N ALA A 344 -16.00 -20.29 -29.00
CA ALA A 344 -14.78 -20.78 -28.33
C ALA A 344 -13.65 -21.04 -29.33
N GLN A 345 -12.43 -20.70 -28.93
CA GLN A 345 -11.18 -20.92 -29.70
C GLN A 345 -11.04 -20.11 -31.02
N THR A 346 -11.70 -18.98 -31.14
CA THR A 346 -11.45 -18.00 -32.19
C THR A 346 -10.39 -16.97 -31.80
#